data_8cc8f9eabcb569e02b6796196542aae6
#
_entry.id   8cc8f9eabcb569e02b6796196542aae6
#
_cell.length_a   1.000
_cell.length_b   1.000
_cell.length_c   1.000
_cell.angle_alpha   90.00
_cell.angle_beta   90.00
_cell.angle_gamma   90.00
#
_symmetry.space_group_name_H-M   'P 1'
#
loop_
_entity.id
_entity.type
_entity.pdbx_description
1 polymer ?
#
loop_
_entity_poly.entity_id
_entity_poly.type
_entity_poly.pdbx_seq_one_letter_code
_entity_poly.pdbx_strand_id
1 'polypeptide(L)'
;MNDHADAFIASIDLRVRDILDRCTGCAKCVEVCPTAIPAGIDISEPTQIVDDVLEILRGGSDAHNRGARWANACTGSGRCLSACNDGVNPRFMLAATRLRLNERRELQEKRTTGRGGFKKMSTGVKVLSRLQLPPDLLARFTGATTTASGPAPDIVMYLGCNVLKTPHIALLCLEVLDRLGARYKIFAGPAHCCGVIQYRVGDTRTSGQMGGNTVAEFAGTGAPRVLTWCPTCNIQLSEIVMPSTNATFNLEHVVTYIAARIDELRPHFIHPIQKRIALHEHPGVTGVTEGAVKILTAIPGIELVDLEQPRVGYMCNSLAPVPAYKRELHARELDAANAAGIDYLVGIYHACHREICAHEISSPFKIVNFLELVGEAMGVEKTDLFKQWKMMQDVDRVLAEVAPQATSTGLDLESVRDVLVAHMINEQPLPVGFRGTPPTSGEVTPVRVTSE
;
A
#
# COMPACT_ATOMS: atom_id res chain seq x y z
N MET A 1 -22.59 -8.28 19.54
CA MET A 1 -21.62 -8.44 18.44
C MET A 1 -21.84 -7.56 17.20
N ASN A 2 -22.83 -6.64 17.21
CA ASN A 2 -23.09 -5.71 16.10
C ASN A 2 -22.54 -4.29 16.32
N ASP A 3 -21.78 -4.08 17.42
CA ASP A 3 -21.42 -2.75 17.92
C ASP A 3 -20.47 -2.00 16.96
N HIS A 4 -19.41 -2.66 16.47
CA HIS A 4 -18.42 -2.02 15.59
C HIS A 4 -19.00 -1.59 14.24
N ALA A 5 -19.87 -2.40 13.64
CA ALA A 5 -20.47 -2.09 12.35
C ALA A 5 -21.43 -0.91 12.42
N ASP A 6 -22.26 -0.84 13.46
CA ASP A 6 -23.23 0.23 13.64
C ASP A 6 -22.54 1.56 14.02
N ALA A 7 -21.55 1.52 14.91
CA ALA A 7 -20.71 2.68 15.23
C ALA A 7 -19.96 3.21 14.01
N PHE A 8 -19.45 2.30 13.15
CA PHE A 8 -18.74 2.64 11.92
C PHE A 8 -19.66 3.38 10.93
N ILE A 9 -20.85 2.86 10.68
CA ILE A 9 -21.85 3.49 9.79
C ILE A 9 -22.23 4.86 10.33
N ALA A 10 -22.57 4.95 11.61
CA ALA A 10 -22.96 6.21 12.26
C ALA A 10 -21.82 7.26 12.19
N SER A 11 -20.56 6.85 12.37
CA SER A 11 -19.40 7.74 12.24
C SER A 11 -19.24 8.28 10.82
N ILE A 12 -19.40 7.43 9.79
CA ILE A 12 -19.35 7.87 8.39
C ILE A 12 -20.46 8.89 8.12
N ASP A 13 -21.70 8.61 8.53
CA ASP A 13 -22.84 9.50 8.32
C ASP A 13 -22.67 10.85 9.02
N LEU A 14 -22.16 10.86 10.24
CA LEU A 14 -21.87 12.09 10.98
C LEU A 14 -20.82 12.94 10.23
N ARG A 15 -19.74 12.32 9.77
CA ARG A 15 -18.65 13.01 9.08
C ARG A 15 -19.03 13.46 7.67
N VAL A 16 -19.93 12.76 7.00
CA VAL A 16 -20.52 13.22 5.73
C VAL A 16 -21.35 14.48 5.98
N ARG A 17 -22.17 14.53 7.06
CA ARG A 17 -22.90 15.75 7.43
C ARG A 17 -21.95 16.91 7.73
N ASP A 18 -20.88 16.69 8.52
CA ASP A 18 -19.87 17.71 8.80
C ASP A 18 -19.23 18.26 7.51
N ILE A 19 -18.96 17.39 6.53
CA ILE A 19 -18.47 17.84 5.20
C ILE A 19 -19.50 18.73 4.51
N LEU A 20 -20.77 18.33 4.47
CA LEU A 20 -21.83 19.06 3.81
C LEU A 20 -22.08 20.45 4.45
N ASP A 21 -21.86 20.56 5.76
CA ASP A 21 -22.04 21.80 6.52
C ASP A 21 -20.82 22.75 6.35
N ARG A 22 -19.61 22.22 6.18
CA ARG A 22 -18.38 23.01 6.20
C ARG A 22 -17.78 23.32 4.83
N CYS A 23 -18.00 22.46 3.83
CA CYS A 23 -17.41 22.61 2.52
C CYS A 23 -18.05 23.81 1.78
N THR A 24 -17.24 24.83 1.48
CA THR A 24 -17.68 26.03 0.76
C THR A 24 -17.72 25.86 -0.77
N GLY A 25 -17.33 24.71 -1.31
CA GLY A 25 -17.26 24.49 -2.76
C GLY A 25 -16.10 25.22 -3.45
N CYS A 26 -15.09 25.69 -2.73
CA CYS A 26 -14.00 26.53 -3.25
C CYS A 26 -13.09 25.84 -4.30
N ALA A 27 -13.21 24.54 -4.50
CA ALA A 27 -12.57 23.70 -5.51
C ALA A 27 -11.03 23.60 -5.48
N LYS A 28 -10.34 24.19 -4.52
CA LYS A 28 -8.86 24.07 -4.40
C LYS A 28 -8.39 22.61 -4.37
N CYS A 29 -9.18 21.70 -3.82
CA CYS A 29 -8.90 20.27 -3.79
C CYS A 29 -8.92 19.61 -5.19
N VAL A 30 -9.68 20.14 -6.13
CA VAL A 30 -9.70 19.71 -7.55
C VAL A 30 -8.46 20.26 -8.26
N GLU A 31 -8.15 21.52 -8.08
CA GLU A 31 -7.04 22.22 -8.75
C GLU A 31 -5.68 21.56 -8.45
N VAL A 32 -5.46 21.13 -7.20
CA VAL A 32 -4.20 20.46 -6.81
C VAL A 32 -4.20 18.94 -7.05
N CYS A 33 -5.29 18.38 -7.60
CA CYS A 33 -5.42 16.95 -7.79
C CYS A 33 -4.57 16.45 -8.97
N PRO A 34 -3.57 15.60 -8.74
CA PRO A 34 -2.65 15.17 -9.81
C PRO A 34 -3.30 14.16 -10.78
N THR A 35 -4.49 13.66 -10.48
CA THR A 35 -5.14 12.61 -11.27
C THR A 35 -6.42 13.06 -11.98
N ALA A 36 -6.91 14.29 -11.76
CA ALA A 36 -8.12 14.77 -12.41
C ALA A 36 -7.94 14.82 -13.94
N ILE A 37 -6.94 15.55 -14.44
CA ILE A 37 -6.66 15.66 -15.87
C ILE A 37 -6.27 14.31 -16.49
N PRO A 38 -5.33 13.50 -15.91
CA PRO A 38 -5.00 12.19 -16.45
C PRO A 38 -6.16 11.20 -16.49
N ALA A 39 -7.19 11.39 -15.66
CA ALA A 39 -8.43 10.62 -15.70
C ALA A 39 -9.44 11.12 -16.76
N GLY A 40 -9.04 12.11 -17.58
CA GLY A 40 -9.91 12.72 -18.60
C GLY A 40 -11.04 13.57 -18.02
N ILE A 41 -10.83 14.17 -16.84
CA ILE A 41 -11.80 15.06 -16.22
C ILE A 41 -11.47 16.49 -16.64
N ASP A 42 -12.44 17.14 -17.29
CA ASP A 42 -12.35 18.56 -17.59
C ASP A 42 -12.48 19.38 -16.29
N ILE A 43 -11.44 20.10 -15.94
CA ILE A 43 -11.36 20.95 -14.75
C ILE A 43 -11.56 22.45 -15.05
N SER A 44 -12.12 22.80 -16.20
CA SER A 44 -12.42 24.21 -16.56
C SER A 44 -13.42 24.87 -15.60
N GLU A 45 -14.30 24.07 -15.00
CA GLU A 45 -15.29 24.47 -13.99
C GLU A 45 -15.11 23.62 -12.71
N PRO A 46 -14.05 23.86 -11.92
CA PRO A 46 -13.68 22.97 -10.83
C PRO A 46 -14.69 23.02 -9.66
N THR A 47 -15.43 24.12 -9.49
CA THR A 47 -16.50 24.26 -8.48
C THR A 47 -17.65 23.29 -8.77
N GLN A 48 -18.03 23.15 -10.05
CA GLN A 48 -19.09 22.21 -10.43
C GLN A 48 -18.72 20.75 -10.10
N ILE A 49 -17.44 20.39 -10.19
CA ILE A 49 -16.97 19.04 -9.81
C ILE A 49 -17.18 18.79 -8.32
N VAL A 50 -16.93 19.80 -7.49
CA VAL A 50 -17.18 19.69 -6.04
C VAL A 50 -18.68 19.64 -5.75
N ASP A 51 -19.49 20.47 -6.42
CA ASP A 51 -20.95 20.47 -6.27
C ASP A 51 -21.54 19.10 -6.63
N ASP A 52 -21.09 18.48 -7.72
CA ASP A 52 -21.46 17.12 -8.10
C ASP A 52 -21.12 16.08 -7.00
N VAL A 53 -19.95 16.22 -6.35
CA VAL A 53 -19.55 15.36 -5.21
C VAL A 53 -20.48 15.56 -4.02
N LEU A 54 -20.77 16.83 -3.66
CA LEU A 54 -21.65 17.17 -2.55
C LEU A 54 -23.09 16.72 -2.81
N GLU A 55 -23.57 16.78 -4.06
CA GLU A 55 -24.87 16.26 -4.44
C GLU A 55 -24.98 14.75 -4.21
N ILE A 56 -23.94 13.97 -4.62
CA ILE A 56 -23.90 12.53 -4.34
C ILE A 56 -23.94 12.25 -2.84
N LEU A 57 -23.20 13.02 -2.04
CA LEU A 57 -23.19 12.88 -0.58
C LEU A 57 -24.54 13.23 0.07
N ARG A 58 -25.34 14.14 -0.53
CA ARG A 58 -26.71 14.44 -0.13
C ARG A 58 -27.73 13.37 -0.54
N GLY A 59 -27.33 12.36 -1.29
CA GLY A 59 -28.20 11.28 -1.76
C GLY A 59 -28.59 11.36 -3.24
N GLY A 60 -28.07 12.33 -3.98
CA GLY A 60 -28.26 12.45 -5.44
C GLY A 60 -27.73 11.23 -6.19
N SER A 61 -28.31 10.92 -7.36
CA SER A 61 -28.18 9.62 -8.03
C SER A 61 -27.25 9.58 -9.24
N ASP A 62 -26.77 10.71 -9.74
CA ASP A 62 -25.95 10.72 -10.95
C ASP A 62 -24.54 10.14 -10.70
N ALA A 63 -24.39 8.86 -11.08
CA ALA A 63 -23.13 8.13 -10.97
C ALA A 63 -22.15 8.43 -12.12
N HIS A 64 -22.54 9.25 -13.10
CA HIS A 64 -21.78 9.55 -14.30
C HIS A 64 -21.30 11.00 -14.40
N ASN A 65 -21.69 11.85 -13.43
CA ASN A 65 -21.25 13.24 -13.39
C ASN A 65 -19.74 13.37 -13.17
N ARG A 66 -19.20 14.59 -13.32
CA ARG A 66 -17.77 14.85 -13.17
C ARG A 66 -17.25 14.53 -11.76
N GLY A 67 -18.09 14.79 -10.73
CA GLY A 67 -17.77 14.49 -9.33
C GLY A 67 -17.61 12.99 -9.06
N ALA A 68 -18.50 12.15 -9.60
CA ALA A 68 -18.41 10.69 -9.51
C ALA A 68 -17.14 10.17 -10.20
N ARG A 69 -16.83 10.69 -11.39
CA ARG A 69 -15.59 10.35 -12.12
C ARG A 69 -14.35 10.74 -11.32
N TRP A 70 -14.32 11.95 -10.74
CA TRP A 70 -13.23 12.40 -9.91
C TRP A 70 -13.06 11.55 -8.64
N ALA A 71 -14.16 11.24 -7.96
CA ALA A 71 -14.12 10.36 -6.80
C ALA A 71 -13.53 8.98 -7.16
N ASN A 72 -13.94 8.39 -8.29
CA ASN A 72 -13.42 7.10 -8.77
C ASN A 72 -11.96 7.15 -9.21
N ALA A 73 -11.48 8.28 -9.74
CA ALA A 73 -10.09 8.48 -10.15
C ALA A 73 -9.13 8.81 -9.00
N CYS A 74 -9.63 8.98 -7.78
CA CYS A 74 -8.79 9.35 -6.64
C CYS A 74 -7.80 8.25 -6.27
N THR A 75 -6.51 8.58 -6.36
CA THR A 75 -5.37 7.72 -6.01
C THR A 75 -4.86 7.94 -4.58
N GLY A 76 -5.47 8.85 -3.82
CA GLY A 76 -5.14 9.11 -2.43
C GLY A 76 -3.82 9.84 -2.20
N SER A 77 -3.35 10.64 -3.15
CA SER A 77 -2.08 11.40 -3.05
C SER A 77 -2.01 12.36 -1.85
N GLY A 78 -3.15 12.74 -1.27
CA GLY A 78 -3.19 13.59 -0.08
C GLY A 78 -2.96 15.09 -0.31
N ARG A 79 -2.60 15.53 -1.53
CA ARG A 79 -2.34 16.97 -1.81
C ARG A 79 -3.52 17.88 -1.49
N CYS A 80 -4.74 17.36 -1.64
CA CYS A 80 -5.97 18.07 -1.31
C CYS A 80 -6.15 18.33 0.19
N LEU A 81 -5.45 17.60 1.06
CA LEU A 81 -5.54 17.78 2.52
C LEU A 81 -4.99 19.14 2.95
N SER A 82 -3.81 19.49 2.44
CA SER A 82 -3.15 20.78 2.73
C SER A 82 -3.77 21.96 1.98
N ALA A 83 -4.51 21.71 0.88
CA ALA A 83 -5.17 22.73 0.10
C ALA A 83 -6.53 23.16 0.65
N CYS A 84 -7.13 22.37 1.55
CA CYS A 84 -8.45 22.67 2.13
C CYS A 84 -8.32 23.62 3.32
N ASN A 85 -8.90 24.82 3.20
CA ASN A 85 -8.93 25.81 4.29
C ASN A 85 -10.18 25.65 5.19
N ASP A 86 -11.18 24.88 4.76
CA ASP A 86 -12.45 24.70 5.49
C ASP A 86 -12.35 23.62 6.57
N GLY A 87 -11.15 22.99 6.72
CA GLY A 87 -10.92 21.90 7.67
C GLY A 87 -11.65 20.60 7.31
N VAL A 88 -12.08 20.46 6.06
CA VAL A 88 -12.61 19.20 5.51
C VAL A 88 -11.43 18.30 5.14
N ASN A 89 -11.62 16.99 5.24
CA ASN A 89 -10.71 16.02 4.63
C ASN A 89 -11.23 15.63 3.22
N PRO A 90 -10.72 16.24 2.11
CA PRO A 90 -11.24 15.95 0.78
C PRO A 90 -10.94 14.52 0.32
N ARG A 91 -9.88 13.87 0.83
CA ARG A 91 -9.60 12.46 0.55
C ARG A 91 -10.68 11.56 1.14
N PHE A 92 -11.10 11.82 2.37
CA PHE A 92 -12.24 11.12 2.98
C PHE A 92 -13.56 11.46 2.23
N MET A 93 -13.78 12.73 1.86
CA MET A 93 -14.94 13.14 1.06
C MET A 93 -15.07 12.28 -0.21
N LEU A 94 -13.99 12.13 -0.99
CA LEU A 94 -14.00 11.30 -2.21
C LEU A 94 -14.15 9.80 -1.89
N ALA A 95 -13.58 9.32 -0.79
CA ALA A 95 -13.76 7.94 -0.35
C ALA A 95 -15.22 7.65 0.06
N ALA A 96 -15.86 8.58 0.76
CA ALA A 96 -17.29 8.51 1.13
C ALA A 96 -18.19 8.61 -0.11
N THR A 97 -17.85 9.46 -1.08
CA THR A 97 -18.59 9.54 -2.36
C THR A 97 -18.58 8.21 -3.10
N ARG A 98 -17.41 7.56 -3.24
CA ARG A 98 -17.32 6.21 -3.82
C ARG A 98 -18.14 5.19 -3.02
N LEU A 99 -18.07 5.28 -1.70
CA LEU A 99 -18.87 4.41 -0.84
C LEU A 99 -20.36 4.57 -1.13
N ARG A 100 -20.89 5.81 -1.15
CA ARG A 100 -22.30 6.09 -1.46
C ARG A 100 -22.72 5.56 -2.83
N LEU A 101 -21.88 5.71 -3.85
CA LEU A 101 -22.13 5.16 -5.19
C LEU A 101 -22.20 3.62 -5.17
N ASN A 102 -21.30 2.96 -4.44
CA ASN A 102 -21.24 1.50 -4.38
C ASN A 102 -22.27 0.89 -3.42
N GLU A 103 -22.74 1.62 -2.40
CA GLU A 103 -23.82 1.17 -1.50
C GLU A 103 -25.16 0.92 -2.22
N ARG A 104 -25.35 1.59 -3.37
CA ARG A 104 -26.56 1.44 -4.22
C ARG A 104 -26.65 0.11 -4.94
N ARG A 105 -25.54 -0.62 -5.04
CA ARG A 105 -25.53 -1.97 -5.62
C ARG A 105 -26.28 -2.95 -4.73
N GLU A 106 -26.77 -4.02 -5.35
CA GLU A 106 -27.42 -5.11 -4.62
C GLU A 106 -26.49 -5.71 -3.54
N LEU A 107 -27.05 -5.98 -2.37
CA LEU A 107 -26.28 -6.48 -1.22
C LEU A 107 -25.52 -7.77 -1.54
N GLN A 108 -26.15 -8.67 -2.30
CA GLN A 108 -25.52 -9.94 -2.69
C GLN A 108 -24.35 -9.71 -3.64
N GLU A 109 -24.45 -8.77 -4.56
CA GLU A 109 -23.36 -8.39 -5.47
C GLU A 109 -22.16 -7.84 -4.68
N LYS A 110 -22.39 -6.89 -3.76
CA LYS A 110 -21.34 -6.32 -2.89
C LYS A 110 -20.62 -7.39 -2.09
N ARG A 111 -21.38 -8.28 -1.46
CA ARG A 111 -20.82 -9.37 -0.66
C ARG A 111 -20.03 -10.39 -1.50
N THR A 112 -20.53 -10.75 -2.67
CA THR A 112 -19.85 -11.67 -3.59
C THR A 112 -18.54 -11.06 -4.08
N THR A 113 -18.56 -9.80 -4.53
CA THR A 113 -17.36 -9.07 -4.98
C THR A 113 -16.35 -8.89 -3.85
N GLY A 114 -16.80 -8.49 -2.66
CA GLY A 114 -15.94 -8.32 -1.48
C GLY A 114 -15.30 -9.62 -1.01
N ARG A 115 -16.07 -10.71 -0.94
CA ARG A 115 -15.56 -12.05 -0.59
C ARG A 115 -14.58 -12.57 -1.64
N GLY A 116 -14.87 -12.40 -2.94
CA GLY A 116 -14.00 -12.79 -4.04
C GLY A 116 -12.66 -12.06 -3.98
N GLY A 117 -12.69 -10.73 -3.83
CA GLY A 117 -11.49 -9.91 -3.67
C GLY A 117 -10.66 -10.28 -2.44
N PHE A 118 -11.32 -10.51 -1.30
CA PHE A 118 -10.65 -10.96 -0.07
C PHE A 118 -10.04 -12.37 -0.23
N LYS A 119 -10.77 -13.31 -0.84
CA LYS A 119 -10.27 -14.67 -1.12
C LYS A 119 -9.03 -14.60 -2.03
N LYS A 120 -9.11 -13.85 -3.14
CA LYS A 120 -7.96 -13.67 -4.06
C LYS A 120 -6.74 -13.13 -3.30
N MET A 121 -6.91 -12.06 -2.53
CA MET A 121 -5.82 -11.47 -1.74
C MET A 121 -5.25 -12.45 -0.72
N SER A 122 -6.09 -13.11 0.07
CA SER A 122 -5.66 -14.02 1.15
C SER A 122 -5.00 -15.28 0.61
N THR A 123 -5.46 -15.82 -0.53
CA THR A 123 -4.80 -16.95 -1.21
C THR A 123 -3.41 -16.57 -1.68
N GLY A 124 -3.26 -15.40 -2.33
CA GLY A 124 -1.95 -14.91 -2.76
C GLY A 124 -0.98 -14.71 -1.59
N VAL A 125 -1.46 -14.16 -0.46
CA VAL A 125 -0.65 -14.02 0.76
C VAL A 125 -0.26 -15.39 1.31
N LYS A 126 -1.23 -16.30 1.45
CA LYS A 126 -1.00 -17.66 2.00
C LYS A 126 0.04 -18.44 1.19
N VAL A 127 -0.08 -18.42 -0.14
CA VAL A 127 0.82 -19.18 -1.02
C VAL A 127 2.21 -18.54 -1.01
N LEU A 128 2.32 -17.25 -1.36
CA LEU A 128 3.62 -16.60 -1.49
C LEU A 128 4.40 -16.53 -0.18
N SER A 129 3.75 -16.37 0.96
CA SER A 129 4.45 -16.40 2.25
C SER A 129 5.00 -17.80 2.60
N ARG A 130 4.24 -18.87 2.32
CA ARG A 130 4.67 -20.26 2.57
C ARG A 130 5.79 -20.73 1.65
N LEU A 131 5.84 -20.20 0.43
CA LEU A 131 6.95 -20.50 -0.49
C LEU A 131 8.26 -19.83 -0.06
N GLN A 132 8.20 -18.71 0.66
CA GLN A 132 9.35 -17.89 0.99
C GLN A 132 9.81 -17.98 2.45
N LEU A 133 8.94 -18.43 3.34
CA LEU A 133 9.24 -18.48 4.78
C LEU A 133 9.24 -19.91 5.30
N PRO A 134 10.23 -20.29 6.12
CA PRO A 134 10.15 -21.51 6.90
C PRO A 134 9.01 -21.41 7.94
N PRO A 135 8.48 -22.57 8.42
CA PRO A 135 7.28 -22.61 9.26
C PRO A 135 7.37 -21.82 10.57
N ASP A 136 8.55 -21.77 11.20
CA ASP A 136 8.81 -21.04 12.44
C ASP A 136 8.72 -19.52 12.23
N LEU A 137 9.31 -18.99 11.17
CA LEU A 137 9.20 -17.58 10.80
C LEU A 137 7.78 -17.21 10.37
N LEU A 138 7.09 -18.11 9.65
CA LEU A 138 5.70 -17.88 9.30
C LEU A 138 4.81 -17.81 10.55
N ALA A 139 5.02 -18.70 11.54
CA ALA A 139 4.31 -18.69 12.81
C ALA A 139 4.53 -17.38 13.60
N ARG A 140 5.72 -16.79 13.53
CA ARG A 140 6.01 -15.48 14.15
C ARG A 140 5.10 -14.37 13.59
N PHE A 141 4.76 -14.41 12.30
CA PHE A 141 3.87 -13.42 11.67
C PHE A 141 2.38 -13.71 11.89
N THR A 142 1.99 -14.97 12.02
CA THR A 142 0.57 -15.38 12.10
C THR A 142 0.04 -15.49 13.52
N GLY A 143 0.85 -15.16 14.53
CA GLY A 143 0.42 -15.10 15.93
C GLY A 143 0.27 -16.46 16.64
N ALA A 144 0.69 -17.57 16.01
CA ALA A 144 0.61 -18.91 16.60
C ALA A 144 1.50 -19.11 17.84
N THR A 145 2.36 -18.13 18.16
CA THR A 145 3.39 -18.23 19.23
C THR A 145 3.15 -17.32 20.44
N THR A 146 2.02 -16.62 20.55
CA THR A 146 1.79 -15.69 21.67
C THR A 146 0.98 -16.27 22.80
N THR A 147 1.62 -17.02 23.69
CA THR A 147 1.22 -17.07 25.10
C THR A 147 1.90 -15.90 25.80
N ALA A 148 1.28 -14.74 25.82
CA ALA A 148 1.84 -13.56 26.48
C ALA A 148 1.57 -13.62 27.99
N SER A 149 2.49 -14.20 28.74
CA SER A 149 2.67 -13.94 30.17
C SER A 149 3.85 -12.99 30.33
N GLY A 150 3.65 -11.70 30.06
CA GLY A 150 4.70 -10.67 30.17
C GLY A 150 4.11 -9.26 30.20
N PRO A 151 4.90 -8.22 30.49
CA PRO A 151 4.44 -6.83 30.46
C PRO A 151 3.90 -6.46 29.07
N ALA A 152 2.93 -5.52 29.03
CA ALA A 152 2.38 -5.01 27.77
C ALA A 152 3.51 -4.56 26.82
N PRO A 153 3.40 -4.80 25.50
CA PRO A 153 4.37 -4.34 24.53
C PRO A 153 4.33 -2.80 24.45
N ASP A 154 5.46 -2.18 24.11
CA ASP A 154 5.50 -0.74 23.85
C ASP A 154 4.83 -0.39 22.52
N ILE A 155 4.83 -1.35 21.59
CA ILE A 155 4.39 -1.17 20.21
C ILE A 155 3.57 -2.37 19.76
N VAL A 156 2.48 -2.10 19.05
CA VAL A 156 1.92 -3.05 18.07
C VAL A 156 2.56 -2.77 16.72
N MET A 157 3.27 -3.75 16.14
CA MET A 157 3.73 -3.67 14.75
C MET A 157 2.69 -4.32 13.84
N TYR A 158 1.90 -3.50 13.17
CA TYR A 158 0.90 -3.93 12.20
C TYR A 158 1.46 -3.91 10.78
N LEU A 159 1.86 -5.06 10.31
CA LEU A 159 2.42 -5.25 8.98
C LEU A 159 1.36 -5.21 7.86
N GLY A 160 0.08 -5.42 8.21
CA GLY A 160 -0.98 -5.65 7.23
C GLY A 160 -0.87 -7.05 6.61
N CYS A 161 -1.50 -7.26 5.45
CA CYS A 161 -1.53 -8.59 4.83
C CYS A 161 -0.55 -8.76 3.66
N ASN A 162 -0.51 -7.81 2.72
CA ASN A 162 0.18 -7.98 1.44
C ASN A 162 1.72 -7.90 1.50
N VAL A 163 2.32 -7.38 2.56
CA VAL A 163 3.77 -7.40 2.73
C VAL A 163 4.31 -8.82 2.86
N LEU A 164 3.49 -9.76 3.34
CA LEU A 164 3.88 -11.17 3.44
C LEU A 164 4.05 -11.86 2.07
N LYS A 165 3.73 -11.20 0.97
CA LYS A 165 4.13 -11.63 -0.39
C LYS A 165 5.60 -11.34 -0.70
N THR A 166 6.22 -10.42 0.04
CA THR A 166 7.64 -10.04 -0.01
C THR A 166 8.19 -10.01 1.42
N PRO A 167 8.26 -11.17 2.09
CA PRO A 167 8.48 -11.24 3.53
C PRO A 167 9.87 -10.77 3.97
N HIS A 168 10.87 -10.74 3.09
CA HIS A 168 12.19 -10.17 3.36
C HIS A 168 12.09 -8.72 3.87
N ILE A 169 11.17 -7.91 3.29
CA ILE A 169 10.91 -6.53 3.73
C ILE A 169 10.39 -6.50 5.18
N ALA A 170 9.43 -7.39 5.50
CA ALA A 170 8.89 -7.47 6.85
C ALA A 170 9.96 -7.90 7.87
N LEU A 171 10.80 -8.88 7.50
CA LEU A 171 11.91 -9.33 8.35
C LEU A 171 12.94 -8.22 8.58
N LEU A 172 13.33 -7.47 7.55
CA LEU A 172 14.23 -6.32 7.68
C LEU A 172 13.62 -5.21 8.56
N CYS A 173 12.31 -4.95 8.44
CA CYS A 173 11.62 -4.02 9.32
C CYS A 173 11.72 -4.43 10.80
N LEU A 174 11.56 -5.72 11.10
CA LEU A 174 11.69 -6.23 12.46
C LEU A 174 13.13 -6.13 12.98
N GLU A 175 14.14 -6.40 12.14
CA GLU A 175 15.57 -6.22 12.50
C GLU A 175 15.86 -4.77 12.90
N VAL A 176 15.28 -3.78 12.19
CA VAL A 176 15.43 -2.37 12.57
C VAL A 176 14.80 -2.09 13.92
N LEU A 177 13.60 -2.61 14.19
CA LEU A 177 12.94 -2.45 15.49
C LEU A 177 13.71 -3.14 16.61
N ASP A 178 14.30 -4.30 16.36
CA ASP A 178 15.15 -5.03 17.30
C ASP A 178 16.41 -4.22 17.64
N ARG A 179 17.07 -3.58 16.64
CA ARG A 179 18.22 -2.68 16.86
C ARG A 179 17.86 -1.43 17.66
N LEU A 180 16.64 -0.94 17.52
CA LEU A 180 16.11 0.16 18.32
C LEU A 180 15.66 -0.25 19.73
N GLY A 181 15.82 -1.53 20.10
CA GLY A 181 15.42 -2.07 21.41
C GLY A 181 13.91 -2.03 21.65
N ALA A 182 13.10 -1.98 20.60
CA ALA A 182 11.65 -1.88 20.73
C ALA A 182 11.03 -3.21 21.18
N ARG A 183 10.16 -3.17 22.19
CA ARG A 183 9.34 -4.32 22.58
C ARG A 183 8.02 -4.27 21.84
N TYR A 184 7.79 -5.17 20.91
CA TYR A 184 6.63 -5.14 20.03
C TYR A 184 5.87 -6.46 19.98
N LYS A 185 4.56 -6.35 19.68
CA LYS A 185 3.71 -7.47 19.26
C LYS A 185 3.35 -7.33 17.80
N ILE A 186 3.51 -8.42 17.02
CA ILE A 186 3.25 -8.43 15.58
C ILE A 186 1.79 -8.77 15.32
N PHE A 187 1.18 -8.02 14.38
CA PHE A 187 -0.08 -8.35 13.74
C PHE A 187 0.10 -8.32 12.23
N ALA A 188 -0.09 -9.46 11.57
CA ALA A 188 0.08 -9.58 10.13
C ALA A 188 -0.91 -10.59 9.54
N GLY A 189 -1.07 -10.50 8.22
CA GLY A 189 -1.88 -11.44 7.47
C GLY A 189 -3.38 -11.11 7.43
N PRO A 190 -4.17 -11.92 6.70
CA PRO A 190 -5.59 -11.66 6.44
C PRO A 190 -6.49 -11.71 7.67
N ALA A 191 -6.07 -12.37 8.76
CA ALA A 191 -6.85 -12.45 10.00
C ALA A 191 -7.08 -11.07 10.63
N HIS A 192 -6.10 -10.17 10.49
CA HIS A 192 -6.15 -8.81 11.03
C HIS A 192 -6.33 -7.80 9.90
N CYS A 193 -7.46 -7.88 9.17
CA CYS A 193 -7.69 -7.05 8.00
C CYS A 193 -8.30 -5.69 8.38
N CYS A 194 -7.80 -4.60 7.77
CA CYS A 194 -8.34 -3.25 7.95
C CYS A 194 -9.74 -3.03 7.32
N GLY A 195 -10.29 -4.00 6.59
CA GLY A 195 -11.63 -3.92 5.99
C GLY A 195 -11.71 -3.14 4.67
N VAL A 196 -10.61 -2.66 4.11
CA VAL A 196 -10.59 -1.79 2.92
C VAL A 196 -11.23 -2.41 1.68
N ILE A 197 -11.13 -3.74 1.49
CA ILE A 197 -11.71 -4.42 0.32
C ILE A 197 -13.24 -4.29 0.37
N GLN A 198 -13.84 -4.57 1.52
CA GLN A 198 -15.27 -4.46 1.74
C GLN A 198 -15.76 -3.00 1.67
N TYR A 199 -14.98 -2.07 2.21
CA TYR A 199 -15.27 -0.64 2.09
C TYR A 199 -15.39 -0.19 0.63
N ARG A 200 -14.42 -0.59 -0.20
CA ARG A 200 -14.36 -0.20 -1.61
C ARG A 200 -15.53 -0.74 -2.45
N VAL A 201 -16.09 -1.87 -2.10
CA VAL A 201 -17.25 -2.45 -2.81
C VAL A 201 -18.59 -2.02 -2.24
N GLY A 202 -18.61 -1.22 -1.16
CA GLY A 202 -19.85 -0.72 -0.52
C GLY A 202 -20.45 -1.68 0.51
N ASP A 203 -19.73 -2.74 0.94
CA ASP A 203 -20.14 -3.57 2.08
C ASP A 203 -19.66 -2.95 3.40
N THR A 204 -20.28 -1.82 3.74
CA THR A 204 -19.92 -0.96 4.85
C THR A 204 -19.96 -1.71 6.19
N ARG A 205 -20.99 -2.56 6.37
CA ARG A 205 -21.17 -3.32 7.61
C ARG A 205 -20.03 -4.31 7.83
N THR A 206 -19.67 -5.09 6.81
CA THR A 206 -18.55 -6.05 6.91
C THR A 206 -17.22 -5.31 7.07
N SER A 207 -17.03 -4.18 6.38
CA SER A 207 -15.82 -3.34 6.54
C SER A 207 -15.65 -2.84 7.97
N GLY A 208 -16.70 -2.26 8.56
CA GLY A 208 -16.69 -1.75 9.93
C GLY A 208 -16.42 -2.84 10.97
N GLN A 209 -17.03 -4.01 10.79
CA GLN A 209 -16.80 -5.15 11.69
C GLN A 209 -15.34 -5.63 11.61
N MET A 210 -14.77 -5.79 10.41
CA MET A 210 -13.38 -6.25 10.24
C MET A 210 -12.38 -5.24 10.79
N GLY A 211 -12.51 -3.97 10.42
CA GLY A 211 -11.62 -2.91 10.87
C GLY A 211 -11.73 -2.67 12.39
N GLY A 212 -12.96 -2.65 12.92
CA GLY A 212 -13.23 -2.48 14.35
C GLY A 212 -12.64 -3.63 15.18
N ASN A 213 -12.81 -4.88 14.75
CA ASN A 213 -12.17 -6.02 15.43
C ASN A 213 -10.65 -5.87 15.47
N THR A 214 -10.03 -5.50 14.34
CA THR A 214 -8.57 -5.29 14.26
C THR A 214 -8.11 -4.19 15.22
N VAL A 215 -8.82 -3.06 15.30
CA VAL A 215 -8.52 -1.97 16.24
C VAL A 215 -8.72 -2.41 17.70
N ALA A 216 -9.76 -3.18 17.98
CA ALA A 216 -10.02 -3.71 19.33
C ALA A 216 -8.92 -4.69 19.78
N GLU A 217 -8.42 -5.54 18.87
CA GLU A 217 -7.27 -6.43 19.16
C GLU A 217 -6.00 -5.63 19.48
N PHE A 218 -5.73 -4.54 18.75
CA PHE A 218 -4.59 -3.66 19.05
C PHE A 218 -4.75 -3.02 20.44
N ALA A 219 -5.91 -2.44 20.72
CA ALA A 219 -6.21 -1.84 22.02
C ALA A 219 -6.09 -2.86 23.18
N GLY A 220 -6.54 -4.10 22.94
CA GLY A 220 -6.45 -5.21 23.90
C GLY A 220 -5.02 -5.61 24.28
N THR A 221 -3.99 -5.17 23.53
CA THR A 221 -2.58 -5.38 23.91
C THR A 221 -2.09 -4.45 24.99
N GLY A 222 -2.77 -3.33 25.22
CA GLY A 222 -2.32 -2.26 26.12
C GLY A 222 -1.16 -1.41 25.57
N ALA A 223 -0.72 -1.64 24.33
CA ALA A 223 0.34 -0.86 23.73
C ALA A 223 -0.12 0.58 23.46
N PRO A 224 0.67 1.60 23.86
CA PRO A 224 0.32 3.00 23.63
C PRO A 224 0.49 3.43 22.17
N ARG A 225 1.11 2.59 21.33
CA ARG A 225 1.49 2.92 19.95
C ARG A 225 1.25 1.75 19.00
N VAL A 226 0.68 2.07 17.84
CA VAL A 226 0.51 1.13 16.71
C VAL A 226 1.31 1.66 15.53
N LEU A 227 2.29 0.91 15.07
CA LEU A 227 3.06 1.20 13.87
C LEU A 227 2.48 0.41 12.70
N THR A 228 2.16 1.10 11.61
CA THR A 228 1.69 0.46 10.39
C THR A 228 2.80 0.40 9.35
N TRP A 229 2.89 -0.70 8.61
CA TRP A 229 3.75 -0.79 7.42
C TRP A 229 3.03 -0.39 6.13
N CYS A 230 1.79 -0.86 5.96
CA CYS A 230 1.06 -0.71 4.71
C CYS A 230 0.36 0.66 4.64
N PRO A 231 0.62 1.51 3.62
CA PRO A 231 -0.03 2.82 3.50
C PRO A 231 -1.54 2.73 3.32
N THR A 232 -2.04 1.68 2.64
CA THR A 232 -3.50 1.41 2.56
C THR A 232 -4.09 1.19 3.95
N CYS A 233 -3.44 0.37 4.77
CA CYS A 233 -3.90 0.10 6.13
C CYS A 233 -3.80 1.34 7.02
N ASN A 234 -2.71 2.11 6.88
CA ASN A 234 -2.55 3.37 7.60
C ASN A 234 -3.73 4.32 7.34
N ILE A 235 -4.01 4.62 6.06
CA ILE A 235 -5.10 5.51 5.66
C ILE A 235 -6.47 4.93 6.06
N GLN A 236 -6.70 3.63 5.81
CA GLN A 236 -7.98 2.98 6.16
C GLN A 236 -8.25 3.02 7.65
N LEU A 237 -7.24 2.74 8.48
CA LEU A 237 -7.39 2.78 9.92
C LEU A 237 -7.51 4.21 10.44
N SER A 238 -6.58 5.10 10.09
CA SER A 238 -6.56 6.46 10.65
C SER A 238 -7.74 7.32 10.21
N GLU A 239 -8.12 7.26 8.93
CA GLU A 239 -9.13 8.15 8.37
C GLU A 239 -10.54 7.55 8.32
N ILE A 240 -10.68 6.22 8.32
CA ILE A 240 -11.97 5.58 8.09
C ILE A 240 -12.45 4.83 9.34
N VAL A 241 -11.61 3.98 9.96
CA VAL A 241 -12.04 3.09 11.04
C VAL A 241 -11.93 3.74 12.43
N MET A 242 -10.76 4.27 12.79
CA MET A 242 -10.51 4.81 14.13
C MET A 242 -11.49 5.90 14.56
N PRO A 243 -11.98 6.81 13.68
CA PRO A 243 -13.00 7.78 14.07
C PRO A 243 -14.32 7.17 14.60
N SER A 244 -14.55 5.88 14.38
CA SER A 244 -15.71 5.14 14.92
C SER A 244 -15.42 4.34 16.19
N THR A 245 -14.20 4.45 16.72
CA THR A 245 -13.73 3.65 17.86
C THR A 245 -13.32 4.56 19.03
N ASN A 246 -13.22 3.96 20.23
CA ASN A 246 -12.69 4.62 21.42
C ASN A 246 -11.20 4.28 21.67
N ALA A 247 -10.46 3.89 20.61
CA ALA A 247 -9.05 3.54 20.73
C ALA A 247 -8.21 4.77 21.08
N THR A 248 -7.35 4.62 22.09
CA THR A 248 -6.52 5.71 22.65
C THR A 248 -5.04 5.61 22.25
N PHE A 249 -4.63 4.57 21.54
CA PHE A 249 -3.25 4.44 21.07
C PHE A 249 -2.95 5.44 19.94
N ASN A 250 -1.69 5.83 19.83
CA ASN A 250 -1.21 6.60 18.68
C ASN A 250 -0.95 5.66 17.49
N LEU A 251 -1.50 5.99 16.32
CA LEU A 251 -1.27 5.24 15.07
C LEU A 251 -0.39 6.07 14.13
N GLU A 252 0.75 5.52 13.76
CA GLU A 252 1.69 6.16 12.82
C GLU A 252 2.30 5.13 11.84
N HIS A 253 2.97 5.63 10.81
CA HIS A 253 3.70 4.75 9.89
C HIS A 253 5.08 4.42 10.47
N VAL A 254 5.54 3.15 10.33
CA VAL A 254 6.81 2.71 10.93
C VAL A 254 8.02 3.50 10.40
N VAL A 255 7.99 4.00 9.17
CA VAL A 255 9.06 4.83 8.60
C VAL A 255 9.20 6.15 9.37
N THR A 256 8.10 6.79 9.77
CA THR A 256 8.15 8.03 10.58
C THR A 256 8.71 7.76 11.97
N TYR A 257 8.34 6.63 12.58
CA TYR A 257 8.87 6.18 13.86
C TYR A 257 10.39 5.94 13.82
N ILE A 258 10.87 5.23 12.79
CA ILE A 258 12.31 4.97 12.59
C ILE A 258 13.07 6.28 12.35
N ALA A 259 12.53 7.15 11.49
CA ALA A 259 13.14 8.45 11.17
C ALA A 259 13.23 9.39 12.39
N ALA A 260 12.25 9.33 13.30
CA ALA A 260 12.30 10.07 14.55
C ALA A 260 13.42 9.59 15.49
N ARG A 261 13.82 8.32 15.35
CA ARG A 261 14.84 7.66 16.18
C ARG A 261 16.15 7.38 15.41
N ILE A 262 16.40 8.12 14.34
CA ILE A 262 17.54 7.85 13.46
C ILE A 262 18.89 7.95 14.20
N ASP A 263 19.01 8.81 15.20
CA ASP A 263 20.26 8.96 15.94
C ASP A 263 20.54 7.75 16.84
N GLU A 264 19.51 7.00 17.24
CA GLU A 264 19.66 5.72 17.93
C GLU A 264 20.02 4.60 16.95
N LEU A 265 19.55 4.66 15.69
CA LEU A 265 19.83 3.66 14.66
C LEU A 265 21.21 3.87 14.01
N ARG A 266 21.67 5.12 13.85
CA ARG A 266 22.91 5.49 13.18
C ARG A 266 24.15 4.71 13.66
N PRO A 267 24.37 4.43 14.96
CA PRO A 267 25.51 3.64 15.42
C PRO A 267 25.51 2.19 14.89
N HIS A 268 24.37 1.69 14.40
CA HIS A 268 24.27 0.35 13.82
C HIS A 268 24.61 0.31 12.33
N PHE A 269 24.81 1.45 11.67
CA PHE A 269 25.28 1.51 10.27
C PHE A 269 26.79 1.31 10.23
N ILE A 270 27.21 0.04 10.28
CA ILE A 270 28.63 -0.36 10.37
C ILE A 270 29.26 -0.54 8.99
N HIS A 271 28.45 -0.64 7.92
CA HIS A 271 28.91 -0.75 6.55
C HIS A 271 28.51 0.50 5.75
N PRO A 272 29.48 1.27 5.23
CA PRO A 272 29.18 2.38 4.31
C PRO A 272 28.71 1.84 2.96
N ILE A 273 27.72 2.50 2.36
CA ILE A 273 27.17 2.14 1.05
C ILE A 273 27.50 3.26 0.06
N GLN A 274 28.57 3.06 -0.73
CA GLN A 274 29.01 4.03 -1.74
C GLN A 274 28.13 3.89 -3.00
N LYS A 275 26.92 4.44 -2.95
CA LYS A 275 25.92 4.31 -4.01
C LYS A 275 25.18 5.60 -4.27
N ARG A 276 24.94 5.85 -5.55
CA ARG A 276 24.08 6.91 -6.06
C ARG A 276 22.68 6.34 -6.25
N ILE A 277 21.70 6.84 -5.52
CA ILE A 277 20.36 6.27 -5.47
C ILE A 277 19.28 7.31 -5.79
N ALA A 278 18.14 6.87 -6.31
CA ALA A 278 16.93 7.68 -6.41
C ALA A 278 15.76 6.99 -5.71
N LEU A 279 14.84 7.79 -5.15
CA LEU A 279 13.71 7.27 -4.40
C LEU A 279 12.46 7.19 -5.29
N HIS A 280 11.88 5.98 -5.40
CA HIS A 280 10.54 5.77 -5.94
C HIS A 280 9.53 6.05 -4.82
N GLU A 281 8.78 7.13 -4.94
CA GLU A 281 8.02 7.68 -3.82
C GLU A 281 6.56 8.02 -4.15
N HIS A 282 5.75 8.03 -3.09
CA HIS A 282 4.34 8.38 -3.15
C HIS A 282 3.97 9.28 -1.95
N PRO A 283 3.33 10.43 -2.15
CA PRO A 283 3.11 11.42 -1.10
C PRO A 283 1.93 11.11 -0.17
N GLY A 284 1.18 10.05 -0.43
CA GLY A 284 -0.15 9.83 0.19
C GLY A 284 -0.17 9.58 1.70
N VAL A 285 0.96 9.24 2.32
CA VAL A 285 1.08 9.17 3.80
C VAL A 285 2.10 10.20 4.24
N THR A 286 1.63 11.19 4.97
CA THR A 286 2.43 12.33 5.43
C THR A 286 3.65 11.90 6.24
N GLY A 287 4.81 12.50 5.96
CA GLY A 287 6.06 12.28 6.67
C GLY A 287 6.81 11.00 6.27
N VAL A 288 6.23 10.12 5.45
CA VAL A 288 6.89 8.85 5.09
C VAL A 288 8.00 9.06 4.07
N THR A 289 7.80 9.87 3.05
CA THR A 289 8.86 10.20 2.08
C THR A 289 10.02 10.90 2.77
N GLU A 290 9.72 11.93 3.55
CA GLU A 290 10.72 12.69 4.32
C GLU A 290 11.46 11.78 5.31
N GLY A 291 10.73 10.87 5.95
CA GLY A 291 11.30 9.87 6.84
C GLY A 291 12.24 8.90 6.12
N ALA A 292 11.86 8.40 4.96
CA ALA A 292 12.71 7.53 4.15
C ALA A 292 13.98 8.25 3.68
N VAL A 293 13.86 9.49 3.22
CA VAL A 293 15.00 10.36 2.87
C VAL A 293 15.95 10.51 4.06
N LYS A 294 15.41 10.85 5.25
CA LYS A 294 16.21 11.02 6.47
C LYS A 294 16.95 9.73 6.87
N ILE A 295 16.31 8.57 6.73
CA ILE A 295 16.92 7.28 7.03
C ILE A 295 18.05 6.96 6.03
N LEU A 296 17.76 7.08 4.73
CA LEU A 296 18.73 6.76 3.69
C LEU A 296 19.95 7.68 3.72
N THR A 297 19.76 8.99 3.90
CA THR A 297 20.86 9.96 3.99
C THR A 297 21.67 9.85 5.28
N ALA A 298 21.18 9.13 6.29
CA ALA A 298 21.95 8.80 7.48
C ALA A 298 22.95 7.65 7.27
N ILE A 299 22.80 6.86 6.22
CA ILE A 299 23.71 5.77 5.86
C ILE A 299 24.98 6.38 5.21
N PRO A 300 26.19 6.12 5.74
CA PRO A 300 27.40 6.70 5.18
C PRO A 300 27.64 6.26 3.72
N GLY A 301 27.89 7.22 2.85
CA GLY A 301 28.27 6.98 1.44
C GLY A 301 27.09 7.03 0.46
N ILE A 302 25.83 7.08 0.92
CA ILE A 302 24.70 7.24 0.02
C ILE A 302 24.64 8.68 -0.54
N GLU A 303 24.55 8.77 -1.86
CA GLU A 303 24.18 9.99 -2.59
C GLU A 303 22.73 9.85 -3.09
N LEU A 304 21.82 10.68 -2.57
CA LEU A 304 20.42 10.69 -2.97
C LEU A 304 20.19 11.72 -4.09
N VAL A 305 19.63 11.26 -5.22
CA VAL A 305 19.32 12.06 -6.41
C VAL A 305 17.81 12.23 -6.51
N ASP A 306 17.31 13.46 -6.68
CA ASP A 306 15.91 13.71 -7.06
C ASP A 306 15.78 13.58 -8.59
N LEU A 307 14.89 12.70 -9.04
CA LEU A 307 14.59 12.52 -10.46
C LEU A 307 13.62 13.58 -11.01
N GLU A 308 13.09 14.45 -10.17
CA GLU A 308 12.13 15.51 -10.52
C GLU A 308 10.88 14.98 -11.24
N GLN A 309 10.46 13.74 -10.93
CA GLN A 309 9.28 13.12 -11.51
C GLN A 309 8.01 13.41 -10.71
N PRO A 310 6.81 13.41 -11.37
CA PRO A 310 5.56 13.61 -10.66
C PRO A 310 5.32 12.54 -9.59
N ARG A 311 5.01 12.97 -8.36
CA ARG A 311 4.75 12.11 -7.20
C ARG A 311 3.24 12.00 -6.98
N VAL A 312 2.68 10.80 -7.17
CA VAL A 312 1.23 10.57 -7.24
C VAL A 312 0.83 9.31 -6.45
N GLY A 313 -0.31 9.36 -5.78
CA GLY A 313 -0.84 8.21 -5.05
C GLY A 313 -0.20 7.99 -3.68
N TYR A 314 -0.50 6.87 -3.05
CA TYR A 314 0.12 6.44 -1.79
C TYR A 314 0.91 5.13 -1.92
N MET A 315 0.89 4.48 -3.07
CA MET A 315 1.75 3.40 -3.58
C MET A 315 1.30 3.03 -5.00
N CYS A 316 2.10 2.28 -5.77
CA CYS A 316 1.85 1.95 -7.17
C CYS A 316 0.44 1.40 -7.45
N ASN A 317 -0.05 0.46 -6.66
CA ASN A 317 -1.38 -0.12 -6.89
C ASN A 317 -2.54 0.85 -6.58
N SER A 318 -2.29 1.98 -5.91
CA SER A 318 -3.29 3.03 -5.75
C SER A 318 -3.62 3.76 -7.05
N LEU A 319 -2.75 3.64 -8.06
CA LEU A 319 -2.94 4.23 -9.38
C LEU A 319 -3.77 3.33 -10.33
N ALA A 320 -4.30 2.20 -9.83
CA ALA A 320 -5.16 1.33 -10.64
C ALA A 320 -6.36 2.04 -11.33
N PRO A 321 -6.97 3.11 -10.76
CA PRO A 321 -8.02 3.86 -11.44
C PRO A 321 -7.57 4.63 -12.69
N VAL A 322 -6.27 4.89 -12.84
CA VAL A 322 -5.68 5.65 -13.96
C VAL A 322 -4.54 4.86 -14.62
N PRO A 323 -4.83 3.70 -15.24
CA PRO A 323 -3.80 2.75 -15.64
C PRO A 323 -2.86 3.25 -16.74
N ALA A 324 -3.36 4.08 -17.66
CA ALA A 324 -2.51 4.69 -18.70
C ALA A 324 -1.50 5.66 -18.07
N TYR A 325 -1.96 6.52 -17.17
CA TYR A 325 -1.10 7.46 -16.46
C TYR A 325 -0.09 6.75 -15.54
N LYS A 326 -0.50 5.65 -14.90
CA LYS A 326 0.42 4.80 -14.13
C LYS A 326 1.58 4.29 -14.98
N ARG A 327 1.29 3.77 -16.20
CA ARG A 327 2.33 3.30 -17.13
C ARG A 327 3.26 4.44 -17.56
N GLU A 328 2.70 5.60 -17.86
CA GLU A 328 3.47 6.80 -18.20
C GLU A 328 4.43 7.18 -17.07
N LEU A 329 3.93 7.27 -15.83
CA LEU A 329 4.76 7.63 -14.67
C LEU A 329 5.92 6.65 -14.49
N HIS A 330 5.66 5.34 -14.58
CA HIS A 330 6.71 4.32 -14.45
C HIS A 330 7.73 4.40 -15.59
N ALA A 331 7.29 4.60 -16.84
CA ALA A 331 8.20 4.74 -17.97
C ALA A 331 9.12 5.96 -17.81
N ARG A 332 8.53 7.12 -17.49
CA ARG A 332 9.28 8.37 -17.25
C ARG A 332 10.28 8.25 -16.10
N GLU A 333 9.90 7.59 -15.02
CA GLU A 333 10.78 7.39 -13.86
C GLU A 333 11.96 6.47 -14.20
N LEU A 334 11.73 5.36 -14.91
CA LEU A 334 12.79 4.45 -15.34
C LEU A 334 13.77 5.14 -16.31
N ASP A 335 13.25 5.96 -17.24
CA ASP A 335 14.07 6.72 -18.17
C ASP A 335 14.88 7.80 -17.44
N ALA A 336 14.28 8.54 -16.50
CA ALA A 336 14.96 9.55 -15.69
C ALA A 336 16.04 8.91 -14.80
N ALA A 337 15.75 7.76 -14.20
CA ALA A 337 16.70 6.98 -13.39
C ALA A 337 17.92 6.54 -14.22
N ASN A 338 17.67 6.07 -15.46
CA ASN A 338 18.74 5.71 -16.38
C ASN A 338 19.58 6.93 -16.79
N ALA A 339 18.94 8.05 -17.12
CA ALA A 339 19.61 9.29 -17.51
C ALA A 339 20.44 9.88 -16.35
N ALA A 340 19.96 9.75 -15.12
CA ALA A 340 20.67 10.21 -13.93
C ALA A 340 21.88 9.34 -13.56
N GLY A 341 22.05 8.15 -14.17
CA GLY A 341 23.17 7.25 -13.89
C GLY A 341 23.21 6.77 -12.44
N ILE A 342 22.05 6.43 -11.88
CA ILE A 342 21.96 5.92 -10.52
C ILE A 342 22.39 4.46 -10.44
N ASP A 343 22.86 4.03 -9.27
CA ASP A 343 23.11 2.60 -8.97
C ASP A 343 21.83 1.86 -8.58
N TYR A 344 20.94 2.52 -7.79
CA TYR A 344 19.72 1.91 -7.29
C TYR A 344 18.50 2.84 -7.40
N LEU A 345 17.39 2.31 -7.93
CA LEU A 345 16.06 2.87 -7.73
C LEU A 345 15.44 2.21 -6.49
N VAL A 346 15.15 3.02 -5.49
CA VAL A 346 14.80 2.56 -4.14
C VAL A 346 13.34 2.79 -3.85
N GLY A 347 12.55 1.71 -3.69
CA GLY A 347 11.14 1.80 -3.33
C GLY A 347 10.93 1.82 -1.81
N ILE A 348 9.89 2.52 -1.34
CA ILE A 348 9.50 2.51 0.08
C ILE A 348 8.59 1.32 0.37
N TYR A 349 7.59 1.07 -0.46
CA TYR A 349 6.49 0.16 -0.17
C TYR A 349 6.61 -1.18 -0.87
N HIS A 350 6.19 -2.24 -0.18
CA HIS A 350 6.14 -3.60 -0.69
C HIS A 350 5.34 -3.77 -2.00
N ALA A 351 4.27 -2.97 -2.20
CA ALA A 351 3.49 -3.03 -3.44
C ALA A 351 4.24 -2.42 -4.62
N CYS A 352 4.96 -1.32 -4.40
CA CYS A 352 5.82 -0.71 -5.40
C CYS A 352 6.92 -1.69 -5.80
N HIS A 353 7.60 -2.28 -4.82
CA HIS A 353 8.62 -3.29 -5.06
C HIS A 353 8.11 -4.43 -5.96
N ARG A 354 6.93 -5.00 -5.64
CA ARG A 354 6.33 -6.06 -6.46
C ARG A 354 6.02 -5.64 -7.89
N GLU A 355 5.64 -4.39 -8.11
CA GLU A 355 5.28 -3.90 -9.44
C GLU A 355 6.50 -3.61 -10.32
N ILE A 356 7.58 -3.05 -9.75
CA ILE A 356 8.69 -2.51 -10.54
C ILE A 356 9.98 -3.33 -10.49
N CYS A 357 10.17 -4.24 -9.53
CA CYS A 357 11.47 -4.91 -9.31
C CYS A 357 11.97 -5.68 -10.53
N ALA A 358 11.10 -6.25 -11.37
CA ALA A 358 11.51 -6.99 -12.57
C ALA A 358 12.14 -6.11 -13.66
N HIS A 359 11.89 -4.79 -13.66
CA HIS A 359 12.54 -3.88 -14.61
C HIS A 359 14.05 -3.78 -14.42
N GLU A 360 14.58 -4.33 -13.32
CA GLU A 360 16.02 -4.52 -13.15
C GLU A 360 16.65 -5.35 -14.28
N ILE A 361 15.93 -6.28 -14.89
CA ILE A 361 16.42 -7.09 -16.05
C ILE A 361 16.90 -6.21 -17.20
N SER A 362 16.21 -5.11 -17.44
CA SER A 362 16.45 -4.20 -18.58
C SER A 362 17.02 -2.85 -18.17
N SER A 363 17.35 -2.68 -16.89
CA SER A 363 17.88 -1.44 -16.34
C SER A 363 19.38 -1.59 -16.04
N PRO A 364 20.19 -0.52 -16.20
CA PRO A 364 21.59 -0.53 -15.77
C PRO A 364 21.76 -0.36 -14.25
N PHE A 365 20.67 -0.17 -13.51
CA PHE A 365 20.61 0.01 -12.07
C PHE A 365 19.77 -1.10 -11.43
N LYS A 366 19.98 -1.33 -10.14
CA LYS A 366 19.14 -2.25 -9.34
C LYS A 366 17.87 -1.57 -8.83
N ILE A 367 16.86 -2.40 -8.54
CA ILE A 367 15.58 -1.95 -7.96
C ILE A 367 15.38 -2.68 -6.63
N VAL A 368 15.43 -1.94 -5.53
CA VAL A 368 15.43 -2.49 -4.17
C VAL A 368 14.41 -1.79 -3.27
N ASN A 369 14.04 -2.42 -2.17
CA ASN A 369 13.33 -1.74 -1.09
C ASN A 369 14.34 -0.99 -0.20
N PHE A 370 13.97 0.19 0.33
CA PHE A 370 14.88 0.99 1.17
C PHE A 370 15.41 0.22 2.39
N LEU A 371 14.62 -0.73 2.93
CA LEU A 371 15.06 -1.56 4.05
C LEU A 371 16.17 -2.54 3.66
N GLU A 372 16.31 -2.89 2.38
CA GLU A 372 17.47 -3.70 1.94
C GLU A 372 18.78 -2.92 2.13
N LEU A 373 18.79 -1.61 1.79
CA LEU A 373 19.95 -0.75 2.03
C LEU A 373 20.20 -0.50 3.54
N VAL A 374 19.13 -0.32 4.31
CA VAL A 374 19.24 -0.22 5.77
C VAL A 374 19.82 -1.51 6.36
N GLY A 375 19.34 -2.68 5.91
CA GLY A 375 19.87 -3.98 6.31
C GLY A 375 21.35 -4.13 5.94
N GLU A 376 21.73 -3.83 4.68
CA GLU A 376 23.12 -3.86 4.21
C GLU A 376 24.01 -2.99 5.09
N ALA A 377 23.59 -1.77 5.40
CA ALA A 377 24.32 -0.87 6.29
C ALA A 377 24.49 -1.44 7.72
N MET A 378 23.53 -2.20 8.20
CA MET A 378 23.58 -2.87 9.52
C MET A 378 24.28 -4.25 9.49
N GLY A 379 24.74 -4.72 8.32
CA GLY A 379 25.30 -6.07 8.15
C GLY A 379 24.25 -7.19 8.22
N VAL A 380 23.01 -6.90 7.85
CA VAL A 380 21.88 -7.84 7.84
C VAL A 380 21.32 -7.96 6.43
N GLU A 381 21.32 -9.17 5.89
CA GLU A 381 20.73 -9.46 4.59
C GLU A 381 19.54 -10.42 4.73
N LYS A 382 18.51 -10.19 3.95
CA LYS A 382 17.38 -11.10 3.78
C LYS A 382 17.14 -11.29 2.27
N THR A 383 17.17 -12.52 1.82
CA THR A 383 17.02 -12.84 0.39
C THR A 383 15.64 -12.44 -0.15
N ASP A 384 15.64 -11.67 -1.23
CA ASP A 384 14.42 -11.32 -1.97
C ASP A 384 14.08 -12.41 -3.00
N LEU A 385 13.45 -13.48 -2.53
CA LEU A 385 13.00 -14.58 -3.39
C LEU A 385 11.91 -14.12 -4.37
N PHE A 386 11.05 -13.18 -3.96
CA PHE A 386 10.00 -12.67 -4.85
C PHE A 386 10.59 -12.05 -6.12
N LYS A 387 11.58 -11.16 -5.99
CA LYS A 387 12.25 -10.53 -7.13
C LYS A 387 13.01 -11.56 -7.95
N GLN A 388 13.76 -12.47 -7.32
CA GLN A 388 14.49 -13.52 -8.01
C GLN A 388 13.58 -14.33 -8.93
N TRP A 389 12.43 -14.80 -8.41
CA TRP A 389 11.45 -15.54 -9.21
C TRP A 389 10.78 -14.67 -10.27
N LYS A 390 10.38 -13.46 -9.92
CA LYS A 390 9.75 -12.55 -10.88
C LYS A 390 10.68 -12.20 -12.04
N MET A 391 11.97 -12.05 -11.79
CA MET A 391 12.97 -11.78 -12.84
C MET A 391 13.15 -12.93 -13.83
N MET A 392 12.76 -14.14 -13.50
CA MET A 392 12.77 -15.27 -14.46
C MET A 392 11.79 -15.05 -15.61
N GLN A 393 10.69 -14.30 -15.41
CA GLN A 393 9.62 -14.02 -16.39
C GLN A 393 9.03 -15.29 -17.03
N ASP A 394 9.16 -16.42 -16.35
CA ASP A 394 8.75 -17.75 -16.80
C ASP A 394 8.11 -18.51 -15.62
N VAL A 395 6.82 -18.67 -15.71
CA VAL A 395 6.01 -19.30 -14.64
C VAL A 395 6.38 -20.77 -14.43
N ASP A 396 6.73 -21.50 -15.49
CA ASP A 396 7.04 -22.92 -15.38
C ASP A 396 8.41 -23.14 -14.73
N ARG A 397 9.37 -22.29 -15.03
CA ARG A 397 10.67 -22.27 -14.33
C ARG A 397 10.50 -21.95 -12.85
N VAL A 398 9.72 -20.91 -12.52
CA VAL A 398 9.44 -20.56 -11.12
C VAL A 398 8.73 -21.71 -10.41
N LEU A 399 7.73 -22.33 -11.07
CA LEU A 399 6.98 -23.44 -10.48
C LEU A 399 7.90 -24.65 -10.20
N ALA A 400 8.81 -24.98 -11.13
CA ALA A 400 9.79 -26.06 -10.92
C ALA A 400 10.72 -25.78 -9.72
N GLU A 401 11.15 -24.51 -9.54
CA GLU A 401 12.00 -24.13 -8.43
C GLU A 401 11.28 -24.21 -7.08
N VAL A 402 10.02 -23.77 -7.02
CA VAL A 402 9.25 -23.72 -5.75
C VAL A 402 8.54 -25.02 -5.41
N ALA A 403 8.47 -26.00 -6.34
CA ALA A 403 7.72 -27.24 -6.15
C ALA A 403 8.13 -28.04 -4.90
N PRO A 404 9.42 -28.17 -4.52
CA PRO A 404 9.80 -28.86 -3.29
C PRO A 404 9.22 -28.19 -2.04
N GLN A 405 9.31 -26.85 -1.96
CA GLN A 405 8.77 -26.07 -0.85
C GLN A 405 7.24 -26.09 -0.84
N ALA A 406 6.59 -26.00 -2.00
CA ALA A 406 5.14 -26.12 -2.13
C ALA A 406 4.64 -27.45 -1.56
N THR A 407 5.28 -28.56 -1.96
CA THR A 407 4.95 -29.91 -1.48
C THR A 407 5.15 -30.04 0.03
N SER A 408 6.27 -29.56 0.57
CA SER A 408 6.57 -29.65 2.01
C SER A 408 5.60 -28.84 2.87
N THR A 409 5.01 -27.78 2.32
CA THR A 409 4.03 -26.92 3.00
C THR A 409 2.57 -27.25 2.67
N GLY A 410 2.33 -28.35 1.94
CA GLY A 410 0.99 -28.85 1.60
C GLY A 410 0.24 -27.90 0.66
N LEU A 411 0.96 -27.23 -0.25
CA LEU A 411 0.35 -26.40 -1.29
C LEU A 411 0.14 -27.24 -2.55
N ASP A 412 -1.03 -27.06 -3.16
CA ASP A 412 -1.33 -27.62 -4.47
C ASP A 412 -0.63 -26.83 -5.58
N LEU A 413 0.07 -27.53 -6.50
CA LEU A 413 0.89 -26.88 -7.54
C LEU A 413 0.07 -26.10 -8.56
N GLU A 414 -1.17 -26.52 -8.87
CA GLU A 414 -2.05 -25.75 -9.75
C GLU A 414 -2.42 -24.41 -9.12
N SER A 415 -2.81 -24.42 -7.84
CA SER A 415 -3.07 -23.20 -7.06
C SER A 415 -1.82 -22.32 -6.94
N VAL A 416 -0.63 -22.90 -6.81
CA VAL A 416 0.63 -22.17 -6.80
C VAL A 416 0.86 -21.48 -8.15
N ARG A 417 0.67 -22.19 -9.27
CA ARG A 417 0.79 -21.64 -10.62
C ARG A 417 -0.13 -20.43 -10.82
N ASP A 418 -1.40 -20.56 -10.45
CA ASP A 418 -2.39 -19.48 -10.57
C ASP A 418 -1.97 -18.25 -9.77
N VAL A 419 -1.45 -18.45 -8.56
CA VAL A 419 -0.96 -17.36 -7.71
C VAL A 419 0.29 -16.70 -8.30
N LEU A 420 1.24 -17.47 -8.81
CA LEU A 420 2.43 -16.94 -9.47
C LEU A 420 2.06 -16.05 -10.67
N VAL A 421 1.13 -16.49 -11.50
CA VAL A 421 0.61 -15.68 -12.62
C VAL A 421 -0.07 -14.42 -12.10
N ALA A 422 -1.06 -14.57 -11.22
CA ALA A 422 -1.96 -13.47 -10.83
C ALA A 422 -1.32 -12.43 -9.90
N HIS A 423 -0.34 -12.83 -9.09
CA HIS A 423 0.23 -12.01 -8.00
C HIS A 423 1.74 -11.74 -8.14
N MET A 424 2.36 -12.24 -9.19
CA MET A 424 3.77 -12.00 -9.47
C MET A 424 3.96 -11.48 -10.89
N ILE A 425 3.70 -12.29 -11.92
CA ILE A 425 4.00 -11.92 -13.31
C ILE A 425 3.09 -10.79 -13.81
N ASN A 426 1.78 -10.86 -13.55
CA ASN A 426 0.80 -9.89 -14.04
C ASN A 426 0.73 -8.58 -13.21
N GLU A 427 1.49 -8.46 -12.11
CA GLU A 427 1.51 -7.22 -11.31
C GLU A 427 2.42 -6.12 -11.89
N GLN A 428 3.15 -6.34 -12.96
CA GLN A 428 3.97 -5.28 -13.55
C GLN A 428 3.19 -4.48 -14.60
N PRO A 429 3.23 -3.14 -14.56
CA PRO A 429 2.44 -2.28 -15.44
C PRO A 429 3.04 -2.11 -16.84
N LEU A 430 4.35 -2.33 -16.99
CA LEU A 430 5.09 -2.24 -18.25
C LEU A 430 5.70 -3.59 -18.59
N PRO A 431 5.86 -3.92 -19.88
CA PRO A 431 6.70 -5.04 -20.29
C PRO A 431 8.13 -4.86 -19.77
N VAL A 432 8.79 -5.96 -19.42
CA VAL A 432 10.21 -5.91 -19.07
C VAL A 432 11.02 -5.47 -20.30
N GLY A 433 11.94 -4.52 -20.11
CA GLY A 433 12.71 -3.92 -21.20
C GLY A 433 12.05 -2.73 -21.89
N PHE A 434 10.81 -2.40 -21.52
CA PHE A 434 10.14 -1.20 -22.04
C PHE A 434 10.85 0.07 -21.58
N ARG A 435 11.11 1.00 -22.52
CA ARG A 435 11.71 2.31 -22.31
C ARG A 435 10.97 3.36 -23.13
N GLY A 436 10.80 4.56 -22.61
CA GLY A 436 10.22 5.71 -23.31
C GLY A 436 8.70 5.84 -23.20
N THR A 437 8.04 6.36 -24.25
CA THR A 437 6.60 6.66 -24.22
C THR A 437 5.75 5.39 -24.15
N PRO A 438 4.80 5.28 -23.21
CA PRO A 438 3.89 4.14 -23.16
C PRO A 438 3.04 4.05 -24.44
N PRO A 439 2.63 2.84 -24.86
CA PRO A 439 1.75 2.68 -26.01
C PRO A 439 0.43 3.44 -25.79
N THR A 440 -0.03 4.15 -26.81
CA THR A 440 -1.22 5.01 -26.78
C THR A 440 -2.54 4.23 -26.82
N SER A 441 -2.52 2.99 -27.25
CA SER A 441 -3.68 2.09 -27.25
C SER A 441 -3.57 1.07 -26.12
N GLY A 442 -4.68 0.82 -25.43
CA GLY A 442 -4.80 -0.02 -24.22
C GLY A 442 -4.44 -1.51 -24.34
N GLU A 443 -3.72 -1.92 -25.36
CA GLU A 443 -3.21 -3.27 -25.55
C GLU A 443 -1.86 -3.42 -24.86
N VAL A 444 -1.88 -3.56 -23.52
CA VAL A 444 -0.84 -4.34 -22.89
C VAL A 444 -1.13 -5.80 -23.24
N THR A 445 -0.38 -6.32 -24.19
CA THR A 445 -0.42 -7.76 -24.44
C THR A 445 -0.01 -8.43 -23.12
N PRO A 446 -0.88 -9.23 -22.49
CA PRO A 446 -0.46 -9.98 -21.32
C PRO A 446 0.75 -10.82 -21.73
N VAL A 447 1.74 -10.92 -20.84
CA VAL A 447 2.85 -11.86 -21.03
C VAL A 447 2.20 -13.18 -21.43
N ARG A 448 2.45 -13.63 -22.66
CA ARG A 448 1.90 -14.90 -23.13
C ARG A 448 2.48 -15.98 -22.24
N VAL A 449 1.65 -16.51 -21.35
CA VAL A 449 1.89 -17.84 -20.81
C VAL A 449 1.72 -18.77 -21.98
N THR A 450 2.82 -19.24 -22.58
CA THR A 450 2.76 -20.26 -23.62
C THR A 450 2.20 -21.51 -22.96
N SER A 451 0.91 -21.76 -23.19
CA SER A 451 0.32 -23.08 -23.02
C SER A 451 0.75 -23.89 -24.24
N GLU A 452 1.71 -24.75 -24.13
CA GLU A 452 1.83 -25.99 -24.87
C GLU A 452 1.61 -27.17 -23.95
#